data_4839b992f672b6530f9ffb39412af4cf
#
_entry.id   4839b992f672b6530f9ffb39412af4cf
#
_cell.length_a   1.000
_cell.length_b   1.000
_cell.length_c   1.000
_cell.angle_alpha   90.00
_cell.angle_beta   90.00
_cell.angle_gamma   90.00
#
_symmetry.space_group_name_H-M   'P 1'
#
loop_
_entity.id
_entity.type
_entity.pdbx_description
1 polymer ?
#
loop_
_entity_poly.entity_id
_entity_poly.type
_entity_poly.pdbx_seq_one_letter_code
_entity_poly.pdbx_strand_id
1 'polypeptide(L)'
;MTTVIWDFGGVLLRWDPAALIARTLPHRITDELGPQHWKEQFFLSYRGEWGEYDRGVMTEAEMVPLIAKRTGLQVREVQAVVDAVPAELQPIEQSVALVRALRDRGHRLHYLSNMPAPLADRIEREQPFLQLFESGVFSSRVKISKPAPAIFTLAEQAFGCDPATTLFIDDHPENIEAALAHGWQARLFTGADAIAAELRQL
;
A
#
# COMPACT_ATOMS: atom_id res chain seq x y z
N MET A 1 21.70 -3.98 14.41
CA MET A 1 21.29 -3.71 13.02
C MET A 1 19.88 -4.25 12.86
N THR A 2 18.92 -3.42 12.50
CA THR A 2 17.50 -3.78 12.42
C THR A 2 17.10 -3.94 10.96
N THR A 3 16.25 -4.90 10.66
CA THR A 3 15.55 -4.98 9.37
C THR A 3 14.29 -4.13 9.44
N VAL A 4 14.13 -3.16 8.54
CA VAL A 4 12.94 -2.31 8.49
C VAL A 4 12.18 -2.56 7.19
N ILE A 5 10.91 -2.95 7.32
CA ILE A 5 10.04 -3.28 6.20
C ILE A 5 8.97 -2.19 6.09
N TRP A 6 8.83 -1.60 4.91
CA TRP A 6 7.94 -0.47 4.65
C TRP A 6 6.79 -0.87 3.74
N ASP A 7 5.59 -0.40 4.06
CA ASP A 7 4.51 -0.33 3.07
C ASP A 7 4.71 0.86 2.13
N PHE A 8 3.93 0.92 1.04
CA PHE A 8 3.98 2.00 0.06
C PHE A 8 2.79 2.95 0.13
N GLY A 9 1.58 2.45 -0.11
CA GLY A 9 0.39 3.29 -0.13
C GLY A 9 0.13 3.95 1.23
N GLY A 10 -0.05 5.27 1.29
CA GLY A 10 -0.24 5.99 2.55
C GLY A 10 1.03 6.14 3.41
N VAL A 11 2.13 5.46 3.07
CA VAL A 11 3.39 5.46 3.82
C VAL A 11 4.53 6.11 3.02
N LEU A 12 4.91 5.55 1.89
CA LEU A 12 5.96 6.07 1.01
C LEU A 12 5.40 6.78 -0.23
N LEU A 13 4.20 6.39 -0.64
CA LEU A 13 3.47 6.99 -1.75
C LEU A 13 2.16 7.57 -1.23
N ARG A 14 1.77 8.73 -1.73
CA ARG A 14 0.45 9.30 -1.43
C ARG A 14 -0.63 8.32 -1.82
N TRP A 15 -1.62 8.16 -0.95
CA TRP A 15 -2.80 7.37 -1.24
C TRP A 15 -3.99 7.93 -0.45
N ASP A 16 -4.81 8.71 -1.13
CA ASP A 16 -6.08 9.22 -0.59
C ASP A 16 -7.22 8.87 -1.55
N PRO A 17 -7.77 7.67 -1.45
CA PRO A 17 -8.82 7.20 -2.34
C PRO A 17 -10.12 8.02 -2.23
N ALA A 18 -10.41 8.64 -1.09
CA ALA A 18 -11.58 9.52 -0.96
C ALA A 18 -11.40 10.81 -1.77
N ALA A 19 -10.24 11.46 -1.64
CA ALA A 19 -9.91 12.64 -2.42
C ALA A 19 -9.78 12.31 -3.92
N LEU A 20 -9.22 11.15 -4.28
CA LEU A 20 -9.16 10.67 -5.66
C LEU A 20 -10.56 10.59 -6.27
N ILE A 21 -11.50 9.92 -5.61
CA ILE A 21 -12.87 9.79 -6.09
C ILE A 21 -13.55 11.15 -6.20
N ALA A 22 -13.40 12.03 -5.19
CA ALA A 22 -14.00 13.35 -5.23
C ALA A 22 -13.54 14.19 -6.43
N ARG A 23 -12.27 14.08 -6.81
CA ARG A 23 -11.71 14.76 -7.99
C ARG A 23 -12.17 14.13 -9.31
N THR A 24 -12.29 12.80 -9.34
CA THR A 24 -12.58 12.05 -10.58
C THR A 24 -14.07 12.01 -10.87
N LEU A 25 -14.91 11.90 -9.83
CA LEU A 25 -16.35 11.79 -9.93
C LEU A 25 -17.08 12.91 -9.15
N PRO A 26 -16.79 14.19 -9.39
CA PRO A 26 -17.38 15.29 -8.61
C PRO A 26 -18.91 15.33 -8.71
N HIS A 27 -19.47 14.88 -9.83
CA HIS A 27 -20.92 14.81 -10.04
C HIS A 27 -21.62 13.71 -9.21
N ARG A 28 -20.87 12.80 -8.60
CA ARG A 28 -21.38 11.76 -7.69
C ARG A 28 -21.33 12.19 -6.22
N ILE A 29 -20.62 13.26 -5.92
CA ILE A 29 -20.50 13.77 -4.56
C ILE A 29 -21.68 14.68 -4.26
N THR A 30 -22.44 14.31 -3.24
CA THR A 30 -23.60 15.07 -2.74
C THR A 30 -23.49 15.24 -1.22
N ASP A 31 -24.40 16.00 -0.62
CA ASP A 31 -24.45 16.14 0.85
C ASP A 31 -24.74 14.82 1.56
N GLU A 32 -25.48 13.92 0.90
CA GLU A 32 -25.81 12.59 1.44
C GLU A 32 -24.74 11.54 1.13
N LEU A 33 -24.11 11.63 -0.06
CA LEU A 33 -23.15 10.65 -0.57
C LEU A 33 -21.79 11.31 -0.78
N GLY A 34 -21.07 11.51 0.34
CA GLY A 34 -19.76 12.13 0.34
C GLY A 34 -18.62 11.22 -0.17
N PRO A 35 -17.39 11.76 -0.26
CA PRO A 35 -16.22 11.02 -0.75
C PRO A 35 -15.95 9.71 0.01
N GLN A 36 -16.18 9.69 1.32
CA GLN A 36 -15.97 8.49 2.15
C GLN A 36 -16.96 7.37 1.81
N HIS A 37 -18.24 7.72 1.56
CA HIS A 37 -19.21 6.75 1.08
C HIS A 37 -18.73 6.06 -0.21
N TRP A 38 -18.32 6.85 -1.20
CA TRP A 38 -17.85 6.31 -2.48
C TRP A 38 -16.54 5.53 -2.35
N LYS A 39 -15.63 5.96 -1.47
CA LYS A 39 -14.43 5.19 -1.13
C LYS A 39 -14.82 3.79 -0.62
N GLU A 40 -15.70 3.70 0.36
CA GLU A 40 -16.16 2.40 0.89
C GLU A 40 -16.86 1.57 -0.18
N GLN A 41 -17.74 2.19 -0.97
CA GLN A 41 -18.41 1.49 -2.06
C GLN A 41 -17.44 1.02 -3.14
N PHE A 42 -16.42 1.76 -3.47
CA PHE A 42 -15.48 1.41 -4.54
C PHE A 42 -14.47 0.36 -4.10
N PHE A 43 -13.85 0.54 -2.94
CA PHE A 43 -12.72 -0.27 -2.49
C PHE A 43 -13.08 -1.39 -1.51
N LEU A 44 -14.26 -1.35 -0.85
CA LEU A 44 -14.72 -2.35 0.14
C LEU A 44 -13.66 -2.69 1.19
N SER A 45 -12.95 -1.69 1.69
CA SER A 45 -11.81 -1.89 2.60
C SER A 45 -10.79 -2.92 2.06
N TYR A 46 -10.61 -2.95 0.74
CA TYR A 46 -9.72 -3.86 -0.02
C TYR A 46 -10.05 -5.36 0.12
N ARG A 47 -11.28 -5.68 0.52
CA ARG A 47 -11.78 -7.08 0.64
C ARG A 47 -12.60 -7.55 -0.56
N GLY A 48 -12.84 -6.67 -1.52
CA GLY A 48 -13.61 -6.93 -2.73
C GLY A 48 -12.74 -7.03 -3.98
N GLU A 49 -13.31 -6.64 -5.11
CA GLU A 49 -12.72 -6.74 -6.44
C GLU A 49 -11.36 -6.02 -6.52
N TRP A 50 -11.25 -4.85 -5.86
CA TRP A 50 -9.98 -4.12 -5.79
C TRP A 50 -8.90 -4.93 -5.05
N GLY A 51 -9.24 -5.58 -3.93
CA GLY A 51 -8.31 -6.44 -3.20
C GLY A 51 -7.86 -7.66 -3.99
N GLU A 52 -8.75 -8.25 -4.82
CA GLU A 52 -8.40 -9.33 -5.74
C GLU A 52 -7.46 -8.84 -6.86
N TYR A 53 -7.65 -7.60 -7.31
CA TYR A 53 -6.76 -6.95 -8.27
C TYR A 53 -5.39 -6.65 -7.63
N ASP A 54 -5.33 -6.10 -6.41
CA ASP A 54 -4.10 -5.91 -5.65
C ASP A 54 -3.34 -7.22 -5.41
N ARG A 55 -4.09 -8.31 -5.18
CA ARG A 55 -3.52 -9.65 -5.05
C ARG A 55 -3.06 -10.24 -6.39
N GLY A 56 -3.46 -9.65 -7.51
CA GLY A 56 -3.11 -10.07 -8.85
C GLY A 56 -3.81 -11.35 -9.31
N VAL A 57 -4.95 -11.70 -8.73
CA VAL A 57 -5.80 -12.85 -9.14
C VAL A 57 -7.00 -12.41 -9.96
N MET A 58 -7.19 -11.11 -10.13
CA MET A 58 -8.17 -10.48 -10.99
C MET A 58 -7.46 -9.45 -11.87
N THR A 59 -7.87 -9.35 -13.11
CA THR A 59 -7.40 -8.32 -14.06
C THR A 59 -8.24 -7.05 -13.92
N GLU A 60 -7.71 -5.93 -14.40
CA GLU A 60 -8.46 -4.67 -14.48
C GLU A 60 -9.73 -4.80 -15.32
N ALA A 61 -9.63 -5.50 -16.46
CA ALA A 61 -10.77 -5.73 -17.36
C ALA A 61 -11.90 -6.56 -16.71
N GLU A 62 -11.58 -7.43 -15.76
CA GLU A 62 -12.55 -8.17 -14.96
C GLU A 62 -13.11 -7.34 -13.81
N MET A 63 -12.24 -6.58 -13.11
CA MET A 63 -12.57 -5.77 -11.95
C MET A 63 -13.54 -4.62 -12.28
N VAL A 64 -13.25 -3.86 -13.32
CA VAL A 64 -13.97 -2.63 -13.64
C VAL A 64 -15.48 -2.86 -13.82
N PRO A 65 -15.95 -3.83 -14.65
CA PRO A 65 -17.39 -4.07 -14.78
C PRO A 65 -18.05 -4.61 -13.51
N LEU A 66 -17.31 -5.33 -12.65
CA LEU A 66 -17.85 -5.85 -11.39
C LEU A 66 -18.08 -4.71 -10.39
N ILE A 67 -17.11 -3.81 -10.22
CA ILE A 67 -17.28 -2.60 -9.39
C ILE A 67 -18.44 -1.76 -9.93
N ALA A 68 -18.52 -1.54 -11.25
CA ALA A 68 -19.59 -0.77 -11.86
C ALA A 68 -20.97 -1.37 -11.54
N LYS A 69 -21.12 -2.68 -11.71
CA LYS A 69 -22.37 -3.41 -11.42
C LYS A 69 -22.77 -3.29 -9.94
N ARG A 70 -21.81 -3.43 -9.03
CA ARG A 70 -22.05 -3.42 -7.58
C ARG A 70 -22.40 -2.02 -7.06
N THR A 71 -21.70 -1.00 -7.55
CA THR A 71 -21.83 0.38 -7.07
C THR A 71 -22.92 1.18 -7.78
N GLY A 72 -23.42 0.70 -8.93
CA GLY A 72 -24.31 1.46 -9.81
C GLY A 72 -23.61 2.57 -10.60
N LEU A 73 -22.28 2.63 -10.56
CA LEU A 73 -21.48 3.52 -11.41
C LEU A 73 -21.48 2.99 -12.86
N GLN A 74 -21.26 3.88 -13.80
CA GLN A 74 -21.02 3.46 -15.17
C GLN A 74 -19.60 2.89 -15.30
N VAL A 75 -19.38 1.95 -16.22
CA VAL A 75 -18.06 1.36 -16.49
C VAL A 75 -17.00 2.44 -16.73
N ARG A 76 -17.34 3.49 -17.51
CA ARG A 76 -16.43 4.62 -17.79
C ARG A 76 -16.08 5.43 -16.55
N GLU A 77 -16.96 5.51 -15.54
CA GLU A 77 -16.70 6.21 -14.28
C GLU A 77 -15.72 5.41 -13.44
N VAL A 78 -15.90 4.10 -13.36
CA VAL A 78 -14.96 3.21 -12.67
C VAL A 78 -13.59 3.25 -13.36
N GLN A 79 -13.55 3.16 -14.69
CA GLN A 79 -12.31 3.25 -15.45
C GLN A 79 -11.58 4.57 -15.20
N ALA A 80 -12.32 5.70 -15.17
CA ALA A 80 -11.71 7.00 -14.90
C ALA A 80 -11.04 7.07 -13.51
N VAL A 81 -11.62 6.41 -12.48
CA VAL A 81 -10.97 6.31 -11.16
C VAL A 81 -9.69 5.47 -11.26
N VAL A 82 -9.74 4.32 -11.92
CA VAL A 82 -8.57 3.45 -12.10
C VAL A 82 -7.45 4.18 -12.85
N ASP A 83 -7.78 4.87 -13.94
CA ASP A 83 -6.83 5.64 -14.76
C ASP A 83 -6.17 6.80 -13.99
N ALA A 84 -6.84 7.31 -12.95
CA ALA A 84 -6.32 8.41 -12.14
C ALA A 84 -5.38 7.94 -11.01
N VAL A 85 -5.40 6.65 -10.63
CA VAL A 85 -4.57 6.10 -9.53
C VAL A 85 -3.08 6.35 -9.74
N PRO A 86 -2.48 6.13 -10.92
CA PRO A 86 -1.05 6.34 -11.10
C PRO A 86 -0.57 7.78 -10.80
N ALA A 87 -1.42 8.77 -11.02
CA ALA A 87 -1.08 10.17 -10.74
C ALA A 87 -1.16 10.50 -9.23
N GLU A 88 -1.94 9.73 -8.46
CA GLU A 88 -2.02 9.85 -7.01
C GLU A 88 -0.78 9.33 -6.32
N LEU A 89 -0.19 8.23 -6.82
CA LEU A 89 0.94 7.53 -6.20
C LEU A 89 2.26 8.30 -6.36
N GLN A 90 2.32 9.52 -5.80
CA GLN A 90 3.53 10.33 -5.77
C GLN A 90 4.31 10.09 -4.47
N PRO A 91 5.66 10.13 -4.49
CA PRO A 91 6.48 9.97 -3.30
C PRO A 91 6.11 10.96 -2.19
N ILE A 92 6.07 10.47 -0.96
CA ILE A 92 6.05 11.29 0.25
C ILE A 92 7.50 11.55 0.62
N GLU A 93 8.01 12.72 0.22
CA GLU A 93 9.43 13.05 0.33
C GLU A 93 9.99 12.91 1.76
N GLN A 94 9.19 13.28 2.76
CA GLN A 94 9.57 13.13 4.17
C GLN A 94 9.77 11.65 4.54
N SER A 95 8.90 10.75 4.07
CA SER A 95 9.02 9.31 4.32
C SER A 95 10.24 8.73 3.60
N VAL A 96 10.47 9.12 2.34
CA VAL A 96 11.64 8.70 1.56
C VAL A 96 12.95 9.17 2.23
N ALA A 97 12.96 10.37 2.83
CA ALA A 97 14.10 10.87 3.58
C ALA A 97 14.40 10.01 4.83
N LEU A 98 13.36 9.51 5.54
CA LEU A 98 13.54 8.58 6.66
C LEU A 98 14.15 7.24 6.20
N VAL A 99 13.66 6.70 5.08
CA VAL A 99 14.24 5.48 4.46
C VAL A 99 15.72 5.68 4.17
N ARG A 100 16.09 6.81 3.54
CA ARG A 100 17.49 7.14 3.23
C ARG A 100 18.35 7.22 4.49
N ALA A 101 17.85 7.93 5.53
CA ALA A 101 18.57 8.07 6.79
C ALA A 101 18.81 6.72 7.49
N LEU A 102 17.86 5.79 7.42
CA LEU A 102 18.04 4.44 7.97
C LEU A 102 19.06 3.64 7.17
N ARG A 103 19.04 3.73 5.84
CA ARG A 103 20.04 3.09 4.99
C ARG A 103 21.46 3.60 5.28
N ASP A 104 21.63 4.91 5.41
CA ASP A 104 22.92 5.54 5.69
C ASP A 104 23.49 5.13 7.05
N ARG A 105 22.61 4.70 7.98
CA ARG A 105 22.95 4.15 9.29
C ARG A 105 23.18 2.63 9.28
N GLY A 106 23.10 2.00 8.10
CA GLY A 106 23.40 0.57 7.92
C GLY A 106 22.25 -0.38 8.27
N HIS A 107 20.99 0.10 8.37
CA HIS A 107 19.85 -0.78 8.51
C HIS A 107 19.52 -1.48 7.19
N ARG A 108 19.01 -2.72 7.28
CA ARG A 108 18.51 -3.47 6.13
C ARG A 108 17.08 -3.00 5.81
N LEU A 109 16.83 -2.64 4.57
CA LEU A 109 15.55 -2.06 4.17
C LEU A 109 14.88 -2.93 3.12
N HIS A 110 13.60 -3.24 3.37
CA HIS A 110 12.75 -4.00 2.47
C HIS A 110 11.38 -3.33 2.36
N TYR A 111 10.60 -3.72 1.36
CA TYR A 111 9.21 -3.29 1.26
C TYR A 111 8.24 -4.47 1.15
N LEU A 112 7.01 -4.29 1.65
CA LEU A 112 5.93 -5.25 1.58
C LEU A 112 4.62 -4.51 1.31
N SER A 113 4.15 -4.51 0.07
CA SER A 113 3.00 -3.69 -0.35
C SER A 113 1.94 -4.50 -1.09
N ASN A 114 0.67 -4.22 -0.76
CA ASN A 114 -0.46 -4.65 -1.57
C ASN A 114 -0.54 -3.72 -2.79
N MET A 115 -0.26 -4.28 -3.99
CA MET A 115 -0.13 -3.49 -5.20
C MET A 115 -0.42 -4.34 -6.44
N PRO A 116 -1.33 -3.93 -7.33
CA PRO A 116 -1.61 -4.66 -8.55
C PRO A 116 -0.43 -4.58 -9.53
N ALA A 117 -0.27 -5.60 -10.35
CA ALA A 117 0.91 -5.76 -11.20
C ALA A 117 1.21 -4.55 -12.10
N PRO A 118 0.25 -3.89 -12.77
CA PRO A 118 0.56 -2.74 -13.62
C PRO A 118 1.11 -1.53 -12.84
N LEU A 119 0.63 -1.31 -11.60
CA LEU A 119 1.14 -0.25 -10.74
C LEU A 119 2.52 -0.61 -10.16
N ALA A 120 2.73 -1.87 -9.78
CA ALA A 120 4.03 -2.37 -9.35
C ALA A 120 5.09 -2.18 -10.45
N ASP A 121 4.80 -2.59 -11.70
CA ASP A 121 5.69 -2.41 -12.87
C ASP A 121 6.04 -0.93 -13.10
N ARG A 122 5.05 -0.05 -12.94
CA ARG A 122 5.24 1.38 -13.07
C ARG A 122 6.16 1.94 -11.98
N ILE A 123 5.91 1.57 -10.72
CA ILE A 123 6.72 2.01 -9.58
C ILE A 123 8.16 1.52 -9.73
N GLU A 124 8.36 0.26 -10.11
CA GLU A 124 9.70 -0.31 -10.37
C GLU A 124 10.46 0.44 -11.45
N ARG A 125 9.77 0.93 -12.47
CA ARG A 125 10.37 1.69 -13.57
C ARG A 125 10.60 3.17 -13.25
N GLU A 126 9.68 3.81 -12.51
CA GLU A 126 9.61 5.27 -12.40
C GLU A 126 10.11 5.82 -11.05
N GLN A 127 10.21 4.99 -10.00
CA GLN A 127 10.54 5.46 -8.66
C GLN A 127 12.00 5.17 -8.26
N PRO A 128 12.89 6.17 -8.32
CA PRO A 128 14.30 5.95 -8.00
C PRO A 128 14.55 5.60 -6.53
N PHE A 129 13.63 5.92 -5.61
CA PHE A 129 13.78 5.58 -4.20
C PHE A 129 13.78 4.06 -3.95
N LEU A 130 13.31 3.24 -4.90
CA LEU A 130 13.40 1.78 -4.78
C LEU A 130 14.83 1.28 -4.63
N GLN A 131 15.81 1.99 -5.15
CA GLN A 131 17.23 1.66 -5.00
C GLN A 131 17.74 1.78 -3.55
N LEU A 132 16.93 2.34 -2.65
CA LEU A 132 17.23 2.38 -1.22
C LEU A 132 16.98 1.03 -0.54
N PHE A 133 16.21 0.16 -1.15
CA PHE A 133 15.83 -1.14 -0.61
C PHE A 133 16.70 -2.27 -1.15
N GLU A 134 16.98 -3.28 -0.31
CA GLU A 134 17.68 -4.50 -0.74
C GLU A 134 16.78 -5.38 -1.62
N SER A 135 15.51 -5.49 -1.24
CA SER A 135 14.47 -6.23 -1.97
C SER A 135 13.08 -5.86 -1.47
N GLY A 136 12.06 -6.43 -2.08
CA GLY A 136 10.69 -6.24 -1.63
C GLY A 136 9.70 -7.21 -2.26
N VAL A 137 8.48 -7.17 -1.74
CA VAL A 137 7.38 -8.01 -2.19
C VAL A 137 6.17 -7.15 -2.52
N PHE A 138 5.68 -7.27 -3.74
CA PHE A 138 4.35 -6.83 -4.14
C PHE A 138 3.38 -8.01 -4.12
N SER A 139 2.21 -7.84 -3.51
CA SER A 139 1.18 -8.87 -3.37
C SER A 139 0.81 -9.55 -4.69
N SER A 140 0.71 -8.77 -5.76
CA SER A 140 0.36 -9.29 -7.10
C SER A 140 1.38 -10.27 -7.67
N ARG A 141 2.66 -10.19 -7.25
CA ARG A 141 3.71 -11.11 -7.72
C ARG A 141 3.57 -12.50 -7.06
N VAL A 142 3.09 -12.53 -5.82
CA VAL A 142 3.02 -13.74 -4.98
C VAL A 142 1.59 -14.25 -4.79
N LYS A 143 0.58 -13.52 -5.28
CA LYS A 143 -0.85 -13.87 -5.18
C LYS A 143 -1.37 -13.96 -3.73
N ILE A 144 -0.69 -13.29 -2.82
CA ILE A 144 -1.02 -13.23 -1.40
C ILE A 144 -0.92 -11.75 -0.99
N SER A 145 -1.89 -11.25 -0.22
CA SER A 145 -1.93 -9.87 0.26
C SER A 145 -1.94 -9.79 1.78
N LYS A 146 -1.42 -8.71 2.34
CA LYS A 146 -1.65 -8.33 3.73
C LYS A 146 -3.17 -8.16 3.94
N PRO A 147 -3.72 -8.54 5.10
CA PRO A 147 -3.06 -9.04 6.32
C PRO A 147 -2.95 -10.58 6.41
N ALA A 148 -3.02 -11.33 5.31
CA ALA A 148 -2.93 -12.79 5.39
C ALA A 148 -1.60 -13.25 6.01
N PRO A 149 -1.57 -14.14 7.02
CA PRO A 149 -0.33 -14.58 7.68
C PRO A 149 0.73 -15.11 6.72
N ALA A 150 0.30 -15.77 5.64
CA ALA A 150 1.21 -16.36 4.66
C ALA A 150 2.12 -15.34 3.95
N ILE A 151 1.71 -14.06 3.81
CA ILE A 151 2.57 -13.06 3.16
C ILE A 151 3.72 -12.64 4.07
N PHE A 152 3.52 -12.59 5.38
CA PHE A 152 4.57 -12.29 6.36
C PHE A 152 5.59 -13.41 6.43
N THR A 153 5.15 -14.67 6.43
CA THR A 153 6.04 -15.84 6.35
C THR A 153 6.86 -15.82 5.05
N LEU A 154 6.23 -15.53 3.91
CA LEU A 154 6.91 -15.41 2.63
C LEU A 154 7.95 -14.29 2.65
N ALA A 155 7.56 -13.11 3.15
CA ALA A 155 8.45 -11.95 3.23
C ALA A 155 9.65 -12.22 4.16
N GLU A 156 9.43 -12.85 5.32
CA GLU A 156 10.49 -13.27 6.25
C GLU A 156 11.53 -14.16 5.55
N GLN A 157 11.06 -15.16 4.83
CA GLN A 157 11.94 -16.07 4.08
C GLN A 157 12.67 -15.36 2.94
N ALA A 158 11.97 -14.51 2.17
CA ALA A 158 12.53 -13.78 1.04
C ALA A 158 13.60 -12.77 1.47
N PHE A 159 13.41 -12.12 2.62
CA PHE A 159 14.34 -11.11 3.14
C PHE A 159 15.43 -11.70 4.04
N GLY A 160 15.28 -12.96 4.48
CA GLY A 160 16.19 -13.59 5.41
C GLY A 160 16.30 -12.78 6.71
N CYS A 161 15.16 -12.28 7.21
CA CYS A 161 15.12 -11.45 8.40
C CYS A 161 14.74 -12.26 9.65
N ASP A 162 15.23 -11.82 10.80
CA ASP A 162 14.88 -12.37 12.12
C ASP A 162 13.68 -11.59 12.67
N PRO A 163 12.56 -12.25 13.01
CA PRO A 163 11.38 -11.62 13.59
C PRO A 163 11.71 -10.71 14.78
N ALA A 164 12.61 -11.13 15.66
CA ALA A 164 12.95 -10.37 16.87
C ALA A 164 13.61 -9.01 16.58
N THR A 165 14.23 -8.85 15.41
CA THR A 165 14.92 -7.62 14.99
C THR A 165 14.30 -6.97 13.75
N THR A 166 13.07 -7.38 13.41
CA THR A 166 12.33 -6.84 12.27
C THR A 166 11.29 -5.84 12.73
N LEU A 167 11.28 -4.66 12.11
CA LEU A 167 10.28 -3.61 12.30
C LEU A 167 9.48 -3.42 11.00
N PHE A 168 8.16 -3.57 11.07
CA PHE A 168 7.23 -3.32 9.99
C PHE A 168 6.51 -1.97 10.18
N ILE A 169 6.37 -1.18 9.12
CA ILE A 169 5.73 0.14 9.12
C ILE A 169 4.64 0.16 8.05
N ASP A 170 3.39 0.37 8.48
CA ASP A 170 2.20 0.31 7.62
C ASP A 170 1.12 1.27 8.19
N ASP A 171 0.25 1.80 7.36
CA ASP A 171 -0.83 2.71 7.76
C ASP A 171 -2.15 1.99 8.09
N HIS A 172 -2.23 0.68 7.85
CA HIS A 172 -3.41 -0.14 8.13
C HIS A 172 -3.31 -0.90 9.46
N PRO A 173 -4.22 -0.66 10.43
CA PRO A 173 -4.21 -1.36 11.72
C PRO A 173 -4.25 -2.88 11.60
N GLU A 174 -5.03 -3.45 10.67
CA GLU A 174 -5.11 -4.90 10.44
C GLU A 174 -3.76 -5.51 10.02
N ASN A 175 -2.97 -4.77 9.24
CA ASN A 175 -1.63 -5.21 8.83
C ASN A 175 -0.65 -5.18 10.01
N ILE A 176 -0.77 -4.18 10.87
CA ILE A 176 0.02 -4.06 12.11
C ILE A 176 -0.30 -5.22 13.05
N GLU A 177 -1.58 -5.52 13.28
CA GLU A 177 -2.01 -6.64 14.12
C GLU A 177 -1.47 -7.98 13.58
N ALA A 178 -1.54 -8.19 12.27
CA ALA A 178 -1.04 -9.40 11.62
C ALA A 178 0.50 -9.53 11.73
N ALA A 179 1.24 -8.43 11.57
CA ALA A 179 2.69 -8.42 11.73
C ALA A 179 3.11 -8.72 13.18
N LEU A 180 2.42 -8.14 14.17
CA LEU A 180 2.64 -8.45 15.60
C LEU A 180 2.33 -9.91 15.92
N ALA A 181 1.22 -10.46 15.38
CA ALA A 181 0.86 -11.87 15.52
C ALA A 181 1.89 -12.80 14.87
N HIS A 182 2.56 -12.35 13.82
CA HIS A 182 3.66 -13.07 13.16
C HIS A 182 4.96 -13.07 13.99
N GLY A 183 5.07 -12.17 14.98
CA GLY A 183 6.24 -12.03 15.83
C GLY A 183 7.18 -10.88 15.44
N TRP A 184 6.81 -10.05 14.47
CA TRP A 184 7.55 -8.83 14.14
C TRP A 184 7.21 -7.71 15.13
N GLN A 185 8.11 -6.75 15.28
CA GLN A 185 7.73 -5.43 15.77
C GLN A 185 6.98 -4.71 14.65
N ALA A 186 5.96 -3.93 15.01
CA ALA A 186 5.20 -3.18 14.02
C ALA A 186 4.78 -1.80 14.55
N ARG A 187 4.67 -0.82 13.66
CA ARG A 187 4.27 0.55 13.97
C ARG A 187 3.26 1.05 12.97
N LEU A 188 2.16 1.55 13.49
CA LEU A 188 1.16 2.24 12.70
C LEU A 188 1.72 3.57 12.22
N PHE A 189 1.79 3.73 10.91
CA PHE A 189 2.22 4.98 10.31
C PHE A 189 1.07 6.00 10.30
N THR A 190 1.29 7.13 10.96
CA THR A 190 0.36 8.27 10.99
C THR A 190 0.97 9.55 10.41
N GLY A 191 2.16 9.42 9.82
CA GLY A 191 2.91 10.49 9.20
C GLY A 191 4.41 10.41 9.51
N ALA A 192 5.22 10.96 8.63
CA ALA A 192 6.68 10.89 8.73
C ALA A 192 7.21 11.52 10.03
N ASP A 193 6.66 12.67 10.45
CA ASP A 193 7.10 13.35 11.67
C ASP A 193 6.79 12.54 12.94
N ALA A 194 5.66 11.86 12.96
CA ALA A 194 5.24 11.05 14.10
C ALA A 194 6.20 9.88 14.36
N ILE A 195 6.66 9.20 13.30
CA ILE A 195 7.55 8.04 13.43
C ILE A 195 9.04 8.41 13.49
N ALA A 196 9.42 9.61 13.04
CA ALA A 196 10.82 10.03 12.92
C ALA A 196 11.60 9.95 14.25
N ALA A 197 10.96 10.29 15.36
CA ALA A 197 11.61 10.27 16.68
C ALA A 197 11.99 8.84 17.10
N GLU A 198 11.12 7.88 16.83
CA GLU A 198 11.34 6.46 17.15
C GLU A 198 12.41 5.85 16.22
N LEU A 199 12.33 6.13 14.91
CA LEU A 199 13.30 5.64 13.95
C LEU A 199 14.74 6.16 14.18
N ARG A 200 14.88 7.33 14.83
CA ARG A 200 16.20 7.83 15.25
C ARG A 200 16.86 7.02 16.37
N GLN A 201 16.08 6.24 17.12
CA GLN A 201 16.59 5.43 18.24
C GLN A 201 17.02 4.01 17.83
N LEU A 202 16.69 3.59 16.60
CA LEU A 202 17.18 2.34 16.03
C LEU A 202 18.68 2.40 15.74
#